data_5273ac3c9e82644b4e482f95a1c14462
#
_entry.id   5273ac3c9e82644b4e482f95a1c14462
#
_cell.length_a   1.000
_cell.length_b   1.000
_cell.length_c   1.000
_cell.angle_alpha   90.00
_cell.angle_beta   90.00
_cell.angle_gamma   90.00
#
_symmetry.space_group_name_H-M   'P 1'
#
loop_
_entity.id
_entity.type
_entity.pdbx_description
1 polymer ?
#
loop_
_entity_poly.entity_id
_entity_poly.type
_entity_poly.pdbx_seq_one_letter_code
_entity_poly.pdbx_strand_id
1 'polypeptide(L)'
;VNSDTCFSRCHHGMLYYDSGRFPELVHPGLVNKDLLIQQIDACHKRGIKVPVYTTVQWDYYSGMNHPDWVCLNADGSLKDFCQDDKPANVYEAGFYRTLCVNSPYRQFLKEQILDVFEVLTPERIDGLFLDIVNPVDCSCRHCAAKMEAEGYRPDKKEDRMLFARKTMQDFKEDMTAYIRSLKSDVTIFYNAGHINAVSVDARDAYTHWELESLPSGQWGYSHFMNTVRFARTTGMDYLAHTGKFHTEWGDFHSFKNKEALEYECFRMLAYNSKCLIGDQLDPDGKMSEAVYDLIGSVYREVEKKEPW
;
A
#
# COMPACT_ATOMS: atom_id res chain seq x y z
N VAL A 1 -10.41 8.54 -16.05
CA VAL A 1 -10.57 7.10 -15.80
C VAL A 1 -11.00 6.92 -14.36
N ASN A 2 -12.11 6.21 -14.15
CA ASN A 2 -12.56 5.86 -12.80
C ASN A 2 -11.88 4.57 -12.37
N SER A 3 -11.41 4.50 -11.12
CA SER A 3 -10.81 3.31 -10.54
C SER A 3 -11.29 3.09 -9.11
N ASP A 4 -11.31 1.81 -8.70
CA ASP A 4 -11.56 1.38 -7.34
C ASP A 4 -10.60 0.26 -6.99
N THR A 5 -10.16 0.18 -5.75
CA THR A 5 -9.12 -0.76 -5.33
C THR A 5 -9.74 -1.97 -4.63
N CYS A 6 -9.48 -3.17 -5.16
CA CYS A 6 -9.89 -4.42 -4.52
C CYS A 6 -8.70 -5.12 -3.87
N PHE A 7 -8.94 -5.75 -2.72
CA PHE A 7 -7.89 -6.28 -1.87
C PHE A 7 -7.68 -7.79 -2.08
N SER A 8 -6.49 -8.18 -2.49
CA SER A 8 -6.08 -9.59 -2.50
C SER A 8 -5.59 -10.07 -1.13
N ARG A 9 -4.95 -9.17 -0.36
CA ARG A 9 -4.35 -9.43 0.94
C ARG A 9 -4.08 -8.13 1.68
N CYS A 10 -4.20 -8.11 3.01
CA CYS A 10 -3.86 -6.97 3.84
C CYS A 10 -2.86 -7.36 4.95
N HIS A 11 -2.58 -6.49 5.92
CA HIS A 11 -1.48 -6.57 6.90
C HIS A 11 -1.47 -7.81 7.79
N HIS A 12 -2.58 -8.50 7.97
CA HIS A 12 -2.57 -9.81 8.66
C HIS A 12 -1.97 -10.94 7.81
N GLY A 13 -1.77 -10.76 6.49
CA GLY A 13 -1.08 -11.68 5.60
C GLY A 13 -1.94 -12.77 4.98
N MET A 14 -3.25 -12.84 5.30
CA MET A 14 -4.15 -13.84 4.75
C MET A 14 -4.84 -13.35 3.46
N LEU A 15 -5.18 -14.30 2.58
CA LEU A 15 -5.71 -14.05 1.25
C LEU A 15 -7.24 -13.89 1.28
N TYR A 16 -7.76 -12.97 0.48
CA TYR A 16 -9.18 -12.70 0.28
C TYR A 16 -9.72 -13.30 -1.04
N TYR A 17 -9.02 -14.30 -1.56
CA TYR A 17 -9.43 -15.09 -2.73
C TYR A 17 -9.07 -16.57 -2.51
N ASP A 18 -9.67 -17.47 -3.27
CA ASP A 18 -9.42 -18.90 -3.16
C ASP A 18 -8.14 -19.30 -3.90
N SER A 19 -7.07 -19.47 -3.15
CA SER A 19 -5.78 -19.86 -3.69
C SER A 19 -5.60 -21.39 -3.66
N GLY A 20 -5.36 -21.98 -4.81
CA GLY A 20 -4.94 -23.38 -4.90
C GLY A 20 -3.44 -23.58 -4.59
N ARG A 21 -2.63 -22.53 -4.72
CA ARG A 21 -1.18 -22.54 -4.43
C ARG A 21 -0.89 -22.39 -2.95
N PHE A 22 -1.68 -21.55 -2.24
CA PHE A 22 -1.51 -21.22 -0.82
C PHE A 22 -2.83 -21.44 -0.06
N PRO A 23 -3.39 -22.64 -0.01
CA PRO A 23 -4.69 -22.88 0.62
C PRO A 23 -4.68 -22.57 2.12
N GLU A 24 -3.53 -22.71 2.79
CA GLU A 24 -3.35 -22.40 4.21
C GLU A 24 -3.37 -20.88 4.50
N LEU A 25 -3.14 -20.05 3.49
CA LEU A 25 -3.19 -18.59 3.61
C LEU A 25 -4.57 -18.03 3.33
N VAL A 26 -5.50 -18.81 2.79
CA VAL A 26 -6.87 -18.34 2.53
C VAL A 26 -7.55 -18.01 3.85
N HIS A 27 -8.08 -16.78 3.96
CA HIS A 27 -8.69 -16.32 5.20
C HIS A 27 -9.88 -17.24 5.60
N PRO A 28 -9.93 -17.77 6.83
CA PRO A 28 -10.96 -18.74 7.24
C PRO A 28 -12.39 -18.16 7.19
N GLY A 29 -12.52 -16.83 7.24
CA GLY A 29 -13.78 -16.13 7.08
C GLY A 29 -14.19 -15.88 5.63
N LEU A 30 -13.42 -16.29 4.64
CA LEU A 30 -13.76 -16.15 3.22
C LEU A 30 -14.80 -17.21 2.82
N VAL A 31 -16.07 -16.89 3.02
CA VAL A 31 -17.20 -17.78 2.70
C VAL A 31 -17.45 -17.82 1.19
N ASN A 32 -17.48 -16.66 0.56
CA ASN A 32 -17.63 -16.56 -0.90
C ASN A 32 -16.24 -16.57 -1.56
N LYS A 33 -15.88 -17.72 -2.09
CA LYS A 33 -14.57 -17.95 -2.74
C LYS A 33 -14.31 -17.08 -3.96
N ASP A 34 -15.36 -16.66 -4.66
CA ASP A 34 -15.31 -15.83 -5.86
C ASP A 34 -15.45 -14.33 -5.54
N LEU A 35 -15.45 -13.92 -4.27
CA LEU A 35 -15.75 -12.55 -3.86
C LEU A 35 -14.90 -11.52 -4.61
N LEU A 36 -13.59 -11.69 -4.63
CA LEU A 36 -12.68 -10.76 -5.30
C LEU A 36 -12.93 -10.68 -6.81
N ILE A 37 -13.17 -11.82 -7.46
CA ILE A 37 -13.53 -11.88 -8.89
C ILE A 37 -14.84 -11.12 -9.15
N GLN A 38 -15.85 -11.35 -8.31
CA GLN A 38 -17.17 -10.70 -8.45
C GLN A 38 -17.09 -9.18 -8.25
N GLN A 39 -16.25 -8.71 -7.32
CA GLN A 39 -16.00 -7.28 -7.11
C GLN A 39 -15.38 -6.65 -8.36
N ILE A 40 -14.31 -7.25 -8.89
CA ILE A 40 -13.63 -6.76 -10.08
C ILE A 40 -14.58 -6.76 -11.30
N ASP A 41 -15.30 -7.85 -11.54
CA ASP A 41 -16.24 -7.96 -12.65
C ASP A 41 -17.38 -6.93 -12.52
N ALA A 42 -17.84 -6.62 -11.29
CA ALA A 42 -18.85 -5.59 -11.06
C ALA A 42 -18.34 -4.17 -11.36
N CYS A 43 -17.08 -3.89 -11.05
CA CYS A 43 -16.40 -2.63 -11.41
C CYS A 43 -16.23 -2.52 -12.92
N HIS A 44 -15.70 -3.55 -13.57
CA HIS A 44 -15.47 -3.58 -15.02
C HIS A 44 -16.76 -3.38 -15.82
N LYS A 45 -17.88 -3.98 -15.40
CA LYS A 45 -19.21 -3.77 -16.01
C LYS A 45 -19.65 -2.30 -16.00
N ARG A 46 -19.04 -1.46 -15.15
CA ARG A 46 -19.31 -0.03 -15.03
C ARG A 46 -18.19 0.84 -15.59
N GLY A 47 -17.22 0.25 -16.27
CA GLY A 47 -16.05 0.97 -16.81
C GLY A 47 -15.09 1.46 -15.73
N ILE A 48 -15.13 0.88 -14.52
CA ILE A 48 -14.24 1.21 -13.41
C ILE A 48 -13.04 0.26 -13.47
N LYS A 49 -11.83 0.81 -13.51
CA LYS A 49 -10.58 0.05 -13.48
C LYS A 49 -10.25 -0.40 -12.04
N VAL A 50 -9.60 -1.57 -11.92
CA VAL A 50 -9.32 -2.15 -10.60
C VAL A 50 -7.84 -2.46 -10.45
N PRO A 51 -7.07 -1.59 -9.75
CA PRO A 51 -5.80 -2.00 -9.18
C PRO A 51 -6.05 -2.97 -8.02
N VAL A 52 -5.28 -4.05 -7.98
CA VAL A 52 -5.35 -5.05 -6.91
C VAL A 52 -4.34 -4.68 -5.82
N TYR A 53 -4.86 -4.47 -4.62
CA TYR A 53 -4.05 -4.17 -3.45
C TYR A 53 -3.39 -5.43 -2.89
N THR A 54 -2.12 -5.32 -2.52
CA THR A 54 -1.42 -6.30 -1.68
C THR A 54 -0.44 -5.60 -0.75
N THR A 55 -0.37 -6.06 0.50
CA THR A 55 0.65 -5.58 1.45
C THR A 55 2.03 -6.15 1.10
N VAL A 56 3.09 -5.40 1.42
CA VAL A 56 4.47 -5.84 1.21
C VAL A 56 5.17 -6.08 2.55
N GLN A 57 5.59 -5.02 3.23
CA GLN A 57 6.43 -5.20 4.43
C GLN A 57 5.67 -5.55 5.71
N TRP A 58 4.36 -5.32 5.76
CA TRP A 58 3.55 -5.73 6.90
C TRP A 58 2.77 -7.00 6.55
N ASP A 59 3.18 -8.10 7.13
CA ASP A 59 2.55 -9.40 6.96
C ASP A 59 2.71 -10.19 8.26
N TYR A 60 1.69 -10.11 9.11
CA TYR A 60 1.71 -10.72 10.43
C TYR A 60 1.86 -12.25 10.35
N TYR A 61 1.08 -12.91 9.49
CA TYR A 61 1.10 -14.37 9.36
C TYR A 61 2.47 -14.87 8.90
N SER A 62 3.03 -14.28 7.86
CA SER A 62 4.38 -14.64 7.39
C SER A 62 5.44 -14.34 8.45
N GLY A 63 5.35 -13.22 9.15
CA GLY A 63 6.28 -12.87 10.24
C GLY A 63 6.23 -13.84 11.42
N MET A 64 5.06 -14.41 11.72
CA MET A 64 4.89 -15.41 12.78
C MET A 64 5.44 -16.77 12.38
N ASN A 65 5.21 -17.19 11.13
CA ASN A 65 5.62 -18.51 10.64
C ASN A 65 7.09 -18.55 10.18
N HIS A 66 7.64 -17.38 9.80
CA HIS A 66 9.02 -17.22 9.33
C HIS A 66 9.73 -16.07 10.06
N PRO A 67 10.07 -16.24 11.35
CA PRO A 67 10.73 -15.19 12.14
C PRO A 67 12.06 -14.72 11.53
N ASP A 68 12.72 -15.57 10.75
CA ASP A 68 13.96 -15.25 10.03
C ASP A 68 13.74 -14.32 8.83
N TRP A 69 12.50 -14.08 8.43
CA TRP A 69 12.16 -13.08 7.41
C TRP A 69 11.92 -11.68 7.97
N VAL A 70 11.74 -11.57 9.29
CA VAL A 70 11.47 -10.30 9.95
C VAL A 70 12.74 -9.45 10.02
N CYS A 71 12.60 -8.15 9.82
CA CYS A 71 13.67 -7.19 10.06
C CYS A 71 14.07 -7.19 11.54
N LEU A 72 15.35 -7.00 11.80
CA LEU A 72 15.89 -6.86 13.16
C LEU A 72 16.42 -5.45 13.40
N ASN A 73 16.24 -4.96 14.62
CA ASN A 73 16.95 -3.80 15.13
C ASN A 73 18.44 -4.15 15.37
N ALA A 74 19.27 -3.14 15.59
CA ALA A 74 20.71 -3.32 15.82
C ALA A 74 21.05 -4.13 17.09
N ASP A 75 20.14 -4.19 18.06
CA ASP A 75 20.24 -4.98 19.28
C ASP A 75 19.74 -6.44 19.11
N GLY A 76 19.29 -6.80 17.90
CA GLY A 76 18.76 -8.13 17.59
C GLY A 76 17.29 -8.32 17.92
N SER A 77 16.60 -7.34 18.48
CA SER A 77 15.16 -7.39 18.69
C SER A 77 14.39 -7.33 17.36
N LEU A 78 13.19 -7.91 17.32
CA LEU A 78 12.33 -7.86 16.15
C LEU A 78 11.90 -6.41 15.87
N LYS A 79 11.95 -6.04 14.59
CA LYS A 79 11.44 -4.73 14.18
C LYS A 79 9.96 -4.82 13.89
N ASP A 80 9.19 -4.11 14.67
CA ASP A 80 7.77 -3.84 14.41
C ASP A 80 7.52 -2.35 14.26
N PHE A 81 6.32 -1.97 13.85
CA PHE A 81 5.96 -0.58 13.68
C PHE A 81 5.64 0.12 15.02
N CYS A 82 5.20 -0.64 16.01
CA CYS A 82 4.96 -0.13 17.36
C CYS A 82 6.29 0.16 18.05
N GLN A 83 6.82 1.35 17.84
CA GLN A 83 8.11 1.78 18.41
C GLN A 83 8.04 2.23 19.87
N ASP A 84 6.84 2.41 20.41
CA ASP A 84 6.67 2.81 21.81
C ASP A 84 6.79 1.61 22.73
N ASP A 85 7.58 1.79 23.78
CA ASP A 85 8.08 0.76 24.71
C ASP A 85 7.00 -0.06 25.47
N LYS A 86 5.73 0.18 25.21
CA LYS A 86 4.63 -0.59 25.81
C LYS A 86 3.47 -0.69 24.83
N PRO A 87 3.24 -1.86 24.22
CA PRO A 87 2.01 -2.09 23.48
C PRO A 87 0.80 -1.83 24.37
N ALA A 88 -0.21 -1.14 23.84
CA ALA A 88 -1.43 -0.83 24.59
C ALA A 88 -2.15 -2.12 25.04
N ASN A 89 -1.98 -3.19 24.28
CA ASN A 89 -2.41 -4.54 24.65
C ASN A 89 -1.54 -5.60 23.95
N VAL A 90 -1.65 -6.85 24.41
CA VAL A 90 -0.87 -7.97 23.88
C VAL A 90 -1.18 -8.32 22.41
N TYR A 91 -2.33 -7.89 21.89
CA TYR A 91 -2.73 -8.15 20.50
C TYR A 91 -2.11 -7.16 19.51
N GLU A 92 -1.65 -6.01 19.99
CA GLU A 92 -0.95 -5.02 19.17
C GLU A 92 0.54 -5.32 19.05
N ALA A 93 1.09 -6.02 20.03
CA ALA A 93 2.49 -6.38 20.04
C ALA A 93 2.86 -7.23 18.83
N GLY A 94 3.69 -6.70 17.95
CA GLY A 94 4.22 -7.38 16.80
C GLY A 94 3.24 -7.61 15.65
N PHE A 95 2.03 -7.01 15.67
CA PHE A 95 1.09 -7.11 14.55
C PHE A 95 1.67 -6.54 13.27
N TYR A 96 2.35 -5.40 13.35
CA TYR A 96 3.00 -4.75 12.20
C TYR A 96 4.47 -5.15 12.07
N ARG A 97 4.80 -6.44 12.24
CA ARG A 97 6.16 -6.93 12.00
C ARG A 97 6.61 -6.61 10.59
N THR A 98 7.77 -5.96 10.49
CA THR A 98 8.30 -5.54 9.22
C THR A 98 9.11 -6.65 8.56
N LEU A 99 8.67 -7.14 7.42
CA LEU A 99 9.33 -8.19 6.64
C LEU A 99 10.52 -7.63 5.86
N CYS A 100 11.61 -8.38 5.86
CA CYS A 100 12.83 -8.02 5.15
C CYS A 100 12.77 -8.46 3.69
N VAL A 101 12.78 -7.52 2.77
CA VAL A 101 12.77 -7.81 1.32
C VAL A 101 14.10 -8.34 0.78
N ASN A 102 15.15 -8.44 1.61
CA ASN A 102 16.39 -9.17 1.28
C ASN A 102 16.36 -10.62 1.74
N SER A 103 15.34 -11.04 2.49
CA SER A 103 15.13 -12.42 2.91
C SER A 103 14.41 -13.23 1.80
N PRO A 104 14.21 -14.56 1.98
CA PRO A 104 13.39 -15.37 1.08
C PRO A 104 11.96 -14.87 0.88
N TYR A 105 11.47 -13.98 1.76
CA TYR A 105 10.18 -13.33 1.63
C TYR A 105 9.96 -12.65 0.27
N ARG A 106 11.01 -12.08 -0.34
CA ARG A 106 10.90 -11.48 -1.69
C ARG A 106 10.43 -12.49 -2.74
N GLN A 107 10.98 -13.70 -2.71
CA GLN A 107 10.57 -14.75 -3.64
C GLN A 107 9.14 -15.24 -3.35
N PHE A 108 8.82 -15.42 -2.08
CA PHE A 108 7.45 -15.75 -1.66
C PHE A 108 6.42 -14.70 -2.11
N LEU A 109 6.76 -13.40 -2.01
CA LEU A 109 5.89 -12.33 -2.51
C LEU A 109 5.70 -12.40 -4.04
N LYS A 110 6.75 -12.73 -4.81
CA LYS A 110 6.63 -12.96 -6.26
C LYS A 110 5.68 -14.12 -6.58
N GLU A 111 5.77 -15.20 -5.82
CA GLU A 111 4.89 -16.34 -5.97
C GLU A 111 3.43 -16.02 -5.63
N GLN A 112 3.20 -15.19 -4.61
CA GLN A 112 1.86 -14.69 -4.30
C GLN A 112 1.30 -13.76 -5.40
N ILE A 113 2.13 -12.89 -5.97
CA ILE A 113 1.72 -12.06 -7.11
C ILE A 113 1.38 -12.94 -8.31
N LEU A 114 2.18 -13.96 -8.60
CA LEU A 114 1.87 -14.92 -9.66
C LEU A 114 0.53 -15.61 -9.42
N ASP A 115 0.26 -16.05 -8.20
CA ASP A 115 -0.99 -16.69 -7.81
C ASP A 115 -2.20 -15.76 -8.04
N VAL A 116 -2.07 -14.47 -7.71
CA VAL A 116 -3.09 -13.46 -8.02
C VAL A 116 -3.37 -13.40 -9.53
N PHE A 117 -2.32 -13.42 -10.37
CA PHE A 117 -2.48 -13.39 -11.82
C PHE A 117 -3.08 -14.70 -12.37
N GLU A 118 -2.76 -15.85 -11.77
CA GLU A 118 -3.33 -17.15 -12.15
C GLU A 118 -4.81 -17.25 -11.76
N VAL A 119 -5.20 -16.80 -10.58
CA VAL A 119 -6.58 -16.88 -10.08
C VAL A 119 -7.50 -15.84 -10.73
N LEU A 120 -7.05 -14.59 -10.82
CA LEU A 120 -7.88 -13.50 -11.36
C LEU A 120 -7.88 -13.45 -12.90
N THR A 121 -6.88 -14.04 -13.55
CA THR A 121 -6.49 -13.86 -14.94
C THR A 121 -6.01 -12.43 -15.28
N PRO A 122 -5.06 -12.28 -16.23
CA PRO A 122 -4.48 -10.97 -16.54
C PRO A 122 -5.50 -9.89 -16.97
N GLU A 123 -6.61 -10.30 -17.58
CA GLU A 123 -7.64 -9.39 -18.10
C GLU A 123 -8.37 -8.63 -17.00
N ARG A 124 -8.43 -9.19 -15.79
CA ARG A 124 -9.07 -8.58 -14.61
C ARG A 124 -8.16 -7.63 -13.85
N ILE A 125 -6.85 -7.68 -14.08
CA ILE A 125 -5.88 -6.90 -13.32
C ILE A 125 -5.49 -5.65 -14.11
N ASP A 126 -6.01 -4.49 -13.73
CA ASP A 126 -5.65 -3.21 -14.37
C ASP A 126 -4.40 -2.59 -13.74
N GLY A 127 -4.12 -2.90 -12.48
CA GLY A 127 -2.99 -2.38 -11.73
C GLY A 127 -2.65 -3.22 -10.50
N LEU A 128 -1.51 -2.91 -9.90
CA LEU A 128 -1.13 -3.38 -8.58
C LEU A 128 -0.80 -2.20 -7.67
N PHE A 129 -1.46 -2.19 -6.51
CA PHE A 129 -1.17 -1.29 -5.41
C PHE A 129 -0.38 -2.07 -4.35
N LEU A 130 0.92 -1.81 -4.27
CA LEU A 130 1.86 -2.48 -3.37
C LEU A 130 2.08 -1.61 -2.14
N ASP A 131 1.53 -2.03 -1.00
CA ASP A 131 1.48 -1.20 0.19
C ASP A 131 2.61 -1.49 1.18
N ILE A 132 2.98 -0.47 1.97
CA ILE A 132 4.05 -0.49 2.96
C ILE A 132 5.40 -0.88 2.32
N VAL A 133 5.96 0.06 1.55
CA VAL A 133 7.22 -0.14 0.83
C VAL A 133 8.21 0.98 1.18
N ASN A 134 8.80 0.87 2.39
CA ASN A 134 9.68 1.87 2.98
C ASN A 134 11.12 1.36 3.16
N PRO A 135 12.16 2.23 3.05
CA PRO A 135 13.48 1.88 3.53
C PRO A 135 13.46 1.58 5.03
N VAL A 136 14.01 0.43 5.41
CA VAL A 136 14.02 -0.03 6.80
C VAL A 136 15.45 -0.26 7.26
N ASP A 137 15.86 0.40 8.35
CA ASP A 137 17.11 0.08 9.07
C ASP A 137 17.00 -1.36 9.59
N CYS A 138 17.66 -2.30 8.91
CA CYS A 138 17.55 -3.72 9.19
C CYS A 138 18.93 -4.35 9.43
N SER A 139 19.06 -5.01 10.58
CA SER A 139 20.27 -5.73 11.00
C SER A 139 20.14 -7.26 10.91
N CYS A 140 19.12 -7.78 10.19
CA CYS A 140 18.98 -9.23 10.04
C CYS A 140 20.15 -9.84 9.25
N ARG A 141 20.35 -11.16 9.38
CA ARG A 141 21.46 -11.87 8.72
C ARG A 141 21.51 -11.66 7.20
N HIS A 142 20.36 -11.56 6.55
CA HIS A 142 20.28 -11.36 5.08
C HIS A 142 20.76 -9.97 4.67
N CYS A 143 20.39 -8.93 5.44
CA CYS A 143 20.90 -7.58 5.21
C CYS A 143 22.38 -7.47 5.56
N ALA A 144 22.82 -8.01 6.70
CA ALA A 144 24.22 -7.94 7.13
C ALA A 144 25.15 -8.59 6.09
N ALA A 145 24.85 -9.81 5.65
CA ALA A 145 25.65 -10.52 4.65
C ALA A 145 25.72 -9.75 3.30
N LYS A 146 24.59 -9.18 2.84
CA LYS A 146 24.57 -8.41 1.60
C LYS A 146 25.30 -7.08 1.73
N MET A 147 25.19 -6.40 2.89
CA MET A 147 25.93 -5.19 3.20
C MET A 147 27.44 -5.44 3.14
N GLU A 148 27.94 -6.47 3.80
CA GLU A 148 29.35 -6.85 3.80
C GLU A 148 29.86 -7.14 2.38
N ALA A 149 29.09 -7.89 1.59
CA ALA A 149 29.42 -8.20 0.21
C ALA A 149 29.49 -6.96 -0.69
N GLU A 150 28.72 -5.91 -0.38
CA GLU A 150 28.68 -4.65 -1.12
C GLU A 150 29.57 -3.55 -0.49
N GLY A 151 30.33 -3.86 0.58
CA GLY A 151 31.28 -2.94 1.21
C GLY A 151 30.67 -1.97 2.22
N TYR A 152 29.43 -2.17 2.65
CA TYR A 152 28.83 -1.43 3.76
C TYR A 152 29.18 -2.08 5.10
N ARG A 153 29.12 -1.29 6.17
CA ARG A 153 29.40 -1.75 7.55
C ARG A 153 28.09 -1.97 8.31
N PRO A 154 27.71 -3.23 8.63
CA PRO A 154 26.45 -3.52 9.32
C PRO A 154 26.34 -2.92 10.72
N ASP A 155 27.48 -2.67 11.39
CA ASP A 155 27.52 -2.04 12.72
C ASP A 155 27.28 -0.51 12.68
N LYS A 156 27.32 0.13 11.52
CA LYS A 156 27.11 1.58 11.35
C LYS A 156 25.69 1.88 10.88
N LYS A 157 24.98 2.71 11.64
CA LYS A 157 23.61 3.11 11.31
C LYS A 157 23.54 3.84 9.97
N GLU A 158 24.48 4.70 9.71
CA GLU A 158 24.56 5.48 8.46
C GLU A 158 24.66 4.55 7.24
N ASP A 159 25.53 3.53 7.31
CA ASP A 159 25.70 2.55 6.24
C ASP A 159 24.43 1.70 6.08
N ARG A 160 23.78 1.28 7.19
CA ARG A 160 22.51 0.56 7.12
C ARG A 160 21.39 1.39 6.49
N MET A 161 21.31 2.68 6.77
CA MET A 161 20.30 3.56 6.16
C MET A 161 20.54 3.79 4.67
N LEU A 162 21.80 3.98 4.25
CA LEU A 162 22.17 4.05 2.82
C LEU A 162 21.83 2.75 2.10
N PHE A 163 22.18 1.62 2.70
CA PHE A 163 21.86 0.31 2.17
C PHE A 163 20.34 0.03 2.13
N ALA A 164 19.58 0.47 3.12
CA ALA A 164 18.12 0.36 3.13
C ALA A 164 17.49 1.10 1.96
N ARG A 165 17.97 2.30 1.65
CA ARG A 165 17.52 3.09 0.49
C ARG A 165 17.81 2.36 -0.83
N LYS A 166 19.03 1.87 -1.01
CA LYS A 166 19.41 1.06 -2.17
C LYS A 166 18.58 -0.22 -2.27
N THR A 167 18.35 -0.91 -1.15
CA THR A 167 17.52 -2.12 -1.10
C THR A 167 16.09 -1.85 -1.60
N MET A 168 15.50 -0.71 -1.25
CA MET A 168 14.16 -0.37 -1.72
C MET A 168 14.13 -0.05 -3.22
N GLN A 169 15.16 0.60 -3.75
CA GLN A 169 15.29 0.81 -5.18
C GLN A 169 15.39 -0.55 -5.90
N ASP A 170 16.35 -1.38 -5.54
CA ASP A 170 16.56 -2.72 -6.11
C ASP A 170 15.29 -3.59 -6.03
N PHE A 171 14.56 -3.50 -4.92
CA PHE A 171 13.31 -4.26 -4.73
C PHE A 171 12.22 -3.79 -5.69
N LYS A 172 12.00 -2.50 -5.81
CA LYS A 172 10.96 -1.93 -6.68
C LYS A 172 11.25 -2.22 -8.15
N GLU A 173 12.49 -2.06 -8.58
CA GLU A 173 12.92 -2.35 -9.96
C GLU A 173 12.75 -3.84 -10.29
N ASP A 174 13.21 -4.74 -9.43
CA ASP A 174 13.08 -6.19 -9.59
C ASP A 174 11.61 -6.64 -9.59
N MET A 175 10.80 -6.10 -8.68
CA MET A 175 9.38 -6.45 -8.61
C MET A 175 8.62 -5.92 -9.82
N THR A 176 8.88 -4.70 -10.27
CA THR A 176 8.26 -4.14 -11.48
C THR A 176 8.64 -4.92 -12.72
N ALA A 177 9.91 -5.30 -12.88
CA ALA A 177 10.34 -6.15 -14.00
C ALA A 177 9.60 -7.49 -13.98
N TYR A 178 9.47 -8.11 -12.81
CA TYR A 178 8.72 -9.35 -12.64
C TYR A 178 7.24 -9.20 -12.99
N ILE A 179 6.56 -8.19 -12.45
CA ILE A 179 5.12 -7.93 -12.70
C ILE A 179 4.89 -7.67 -14.19
N ARG A 180 5.74 -6.87 -14.84
CA ARG A 180 5.63 -6.60 -16.28
C ARG A 180 5.91 -7.82 -17.15
N SER A 181 6.62 -8.82 -16.66
CA SER A 181 6.75 -10.09 -17.34
C SER A 181 5.47 -10.93 -17.33
N LEU A 182 4.57 -10.71 -16.37
CA LEU A 182 3.24 -11.33 -16.28
C LEU A 182 2.21 -10.56 -17.12
N LYS A 183 2.27 -9.21 -17.07
CA LYS A 183 1.42 -8.31 -17.86
C LYS A 183 2.13 -6.97 -18.08
N SER A 184 2.44 -6.65 -19.34
CA SER A 184 3.30 -5.51 -19.69
C SER A 184 2.67 -4.13 -19.50
N ASP A 185 1.34 -4.04 -19.58
CA ASP A 185 0.56 -2.79 -19.56
C ASP A 185 -0.12 -2.50 -18.20
N VAL A 186 0.20 -3.27 -17.16
CA VAL A 186 -0.35 -3.11 -15.81
C VAL A 186 0.19 -1.83 -15.16
N THR A 187 -0.68 -1.08 -14.46
CA THR A 187 -0.22 0.03 -13.63
C THR A 187 0.38 -0.46 -12.33
N ILE A 188 1.42 0.22 -11.84
CA ILE A 188 2.16 -0.20 -10.64
C ILE A 188 2.41 1.01 -9.76
N PHE A 189 2.00 0.90 -8.50
CA PHE A 189 2.30 1.87 -7.46
C PHE A 189 2.81 1.18 -6.19
N TYR A 190 3.84 1.77 -5.56
CA TYR A 190 4.40 1.35 -4.27
C TYR A 190 4.11 2.42 -3.23
N ASN A 191 3.24 2.12 -2.27
CA ASN A 191 2.86 3.07 -1.25
C ASN A 191 3.85 3.11 -0.08
N ALA A 192 4.19 4.34 0.30
CA ALA A 192 5.04 4.66 1.45
C ALA A 192 4.47 5.83 2.27
N GLY A 193 3.19 6.14 2.08
CA GLY A 193 2.47 7.24 2.72
C GLY A 193 2.72 8.60 2.08
N HIS A 194 3.89 8.87 1.50
CA HIS A 194 4.18 10.14 0.82
C HIS A 194 5.28 9.99 -0.22
N ILE A 195 5.29 10.88 -1.20
CA ILE A 195 6.30 10.93 -2.26
C ILE A 195 7.39 11.92 -1.87
N ASN A 196 8.65 11.46 -1.90
CA ASN A 196 9.83 12.23 -1.52
C ASN A 196 11.06 11.82 -2.37
N ALA A 197 12.23 12.30 -2.01
CA ALA A 197 13.49 12.00 -2.73
C ALA A 197 13.77 10.49 -2.82
N VAL A 198 13.42 9.70 -1.81
CA VAL A 198 13.62 8.23 -1.83
C VAL A 198 12.69 7.56 -2.85
N SER A 199 11.48 8.10 -3.04
CA SER A 199 10.56 7.60 -4.07
C SER A 199 11.13 7.82 -5.48
N VAL A 200 11.79 8.96 -5.70
CA VAL A 200 12.38 9.34 -7.00
C VAL A 200 13.56 8.46 -7.39
N ASP A 201 14.31 7.89 -6.44
CA ASP A 201 15.42 6.97 -6.73
C ASP A 201 14.98 5.76 -7.58
N ALA A 202 13.75 5.30 -7.37
CA ALA A 202 13.15 4.18 -8.10
C ALA A 202 11.98 4.62 -9.01
N ARG A 203 12.00 5.87 -9.50
CA ARG A 203 10.89 6.44 -10.26
C ARG A 203 10.44 5.57 -11.43
N ASP A 204 11.36 4.95 -12.15
CA ASP A 204 11.05 4.16 -13.34
C ASP A 204 10.37 2.81 -13.02
N ALA A 205 10.34 2.43 -11.75
CA ALA A 205 9.57 1.28 -11.27
C ALA A 205 8.08 1.58 -11.10
N TYR A 206 7.70 2.86 -11.04
CA TYR A 206 6.30 3.30 -10.90
C TYR A 206 5.70 3.65 -12.26
N THR A 207 4.39 3.58 -12.37
CA THR A 207 3.64 4.11 -13.52
C THR A 207 3.07 5.50 -13.25
N HIS A 208 2.83 5.83 -12.00
CA HIS A 208 2.28 7.10 -11.53
C HIS A 208 2.57 7.27 -10.04
N TRP A 209 2.33 8.48 -9.51
CA TRP A 209 2.35 8.72 -8.06
C TRP A 209 0.93 8.71 -7.49
N GLU A 210 0.81 8.18 -6.26
CA GLU A 210 -0.36 8.40 -5.43
C GLU A 210 0.05 9.16 -4.17
N LEU A 211 -0.63 10.29 -3.92
CA LEU A 211 -0.29 11.21 -2.86
C LEU A 211 -1.27 11.02 -1.71
N GLU A 212 -1.01 10.02 -0.88
CA GLU A 212 -1.83 9.78 0.31
C GLU A 212 -1.71 10.94 1.28
N SER A 213 -2.85 11.38 1.84
CA SER A 213 -2.88 12.40 2.86
C SER A 213 -4.14 12.28 3.71
N LEU A 214 -3.95 12.13 5.02
CA LEU A 214 -5.02 12.05 6.02
C LEU A 214 -5.00 13.29 6.91
N PRO A 215 -5.45 14.46 6.40
CA PRO A 215 -5.21 15.75 7.06
C PRO A 215 -5.92 15.90 8.40
N SER A 216 -7.06 15.22 8.60
CA SER A 216 -7.79 15.26 9.88
C SER A 216 -7.10 14.45 11.00
N GLY A 217 -6.20 13.54 10.63
CA GLY A 217 -5.39 12.77 11.56
C GLY A 217 -4.08 13.48 11.92
N GLN A 218 -3.05 12.71 12.18
CA GLN A 218 -1.73 13.23 12.59
C GLN A 218 -0.99 13.97 11.48
N TRP A 219 -1.35 13.78 10.20
CA TRP A 219 -0.61 14.30 9.04
C TRP A 219 -0.81 15.79 8.81
N GLY A 220 -1.98 16.33 9.18
CA GLY A 220 -2.34 17.73 9.02
C GLY A 220 -2.49 18.20 7.58
N TYR A 221 -3.13 19.35 7.40
CA TYR A 221 -3.44 19.91 6.08
C TYR A 221 -2.21 20.39 5.28
N SER A 222 -1.06 20.56 5.94
CA SER A 222 0.19 20.92 5.24
C SER A 222 0.83 19.76 4.49
N HIS A 223 0.50 18.51 4.85
CA HIS A 223 1.11 17.31 4.27
C HIS A 223 0.89 17.24 2.76
N PHE A 224 -0.35 17.26 2.30
CA PHE A 224 -0.67 17.24 0.87
C PHE A 224 0.02 18.38 0.11
N MET A 225 -0.01 19.58 0.67
CA MET A 225 0.57 20.77 0.04
C MET A 225 2.08 20.65 -0.20
N ASN A 226 2.80 20.04 0.73
CA ASN A 226 4.24 19.82 0.59
C ASN A 226 4.51 18.70 -0.41
N THR A 227 3.78 17.59 -0.30
CA THR A 227 3.97 16.42 -1.15
C THR A 227 3.64 16.72 -2.62
N VAL A 228 2.51 17.41 -2.90
CA VAL A 228 2.11 17.71 -4.28
C VAL A 228 3.07 18.68 -4.97
N ARG A 229 3.61 19.67 -4.23
CA ARG A 229 4.61 20.59 -4.77
C ARG A 229 5.89 19.86 -5.19
N PHE A 230 6.31 18.88 -4.41
CA PHE A 230 7.43 18.03 -4.75
C PHE A 230 7.10 17.10 -5.93
N ALA A 231 6.00 16.36 -5.86
CA ALA A 231 5.61 15.39 -6.89
C ALA A 231 5.51 16.02 -8.28
N ARG A 232 4.97 17.24 -8.39
CA ARG A 232 4.89 18.00 -9.65
C ARG A 232 6.23 18.24 -10.33
N THR A 233 7.33 18.32 -9.58
CA THR A 233 8.67 18.54 -10.14
C THR A 233 9.25 17.30 -10.79
N THR A 234 8.66 16.13 -10.57
CA THR A 234 9.17 14.85 -11.08
C THR A 234 8.74 14.56 -12.52
N GLY A 235 7.72 15.26 -13.04
CA GLY A 235 7.18 15.05 -14.39
C GLY A 235 6.35 13.78 -14.55
N MET A 236 6.00 13.09 -13.45
CA MET A 236 5.09 11.94 -13.50
C MET A 236 3.64 12.35 -13.29
N ASP A 237 2.74 11.59 -13.90
CA ASP A 237 1.31 11.66 -13.57
C ASP A 237 1.07 11.33 -12.11
N TYR A 238 0.08 11.95 -11.51
CA TYR A 238 -0.27 11.69 -10.11
C TYR A 238 -1.77 11.82 -9.85
N LEU A 239 -2.21 11.06 -8.87
CA LEU A 239 -3.48 11.24 -8.20
C LEU A 239 -3.21 11.51 -6.71
N ALA A 240 -4.18 12.08 -6.03
CA ALA A 240 -4.11 12.27 -4.59
C ALA A 240 -5.30 11.63 -3.92
N HIS A 241 -5.08 11.07 -2.73
CA HIS A 241 -6.16 10.46 -1.99
C HIS A 241 -6.19 10.93 -0.53
N THR A 242 -7.39 11.08 -0.04
CA THR A 242 -7.73 11.29 1.36
C THR A 242 -8.59 10.13 1.83
N GLY A 243 -8.96 10.12 3.11
CA GLY A 243 -9.89 9.13 3.67
C GLY A 243 -11.23 9.77 4.06
N LYS A 244 -12.27 8.95 4.11
CA LYS A 244 -13.57 9.33 4.69
C LYS A 244 -13.48 9.60 6.19
N PHE A 245 -12.45 9.08 6.82
CA PHE A 245 -12.28 9.03 8.27
C PHE A 245 -12.14 10.41 8.89
N HIS A 246 -12.74 10.58 10.06
CA HIS A 246 -12.54 11.79 10.86
C HIS A 246 -11.09 11.91 11.35
N THR A 247 -10.45 10.77 11.67
CA THR A 247 -9.04 10.71 12.09
C THR A 247 -8.17 10.03 11.05
N GLU A 248 -8.04 8.71 11.06
CA GLU A 248 -7.16 7.93 10.20
C GLU A 248 -7.75 6.55 9.89
N TRP A 249 -7.04 5.72 9.14
CA TRP A 249 -7.44 4.35 8.85
C TRP A 249 -7.77 3.57 10.13
N GLY A 250 -8.89 2.82 10.10
CA GLY A 250 -9.41 2.10 11.27
C GLY A 250 -10.44 2.87 12.10
N ASP A 251 -10.66 4.14 11.84
CA ASP A 251 -11.74 4.92 12.45
C ASP A 251 -13.08 4.59 11.77
N PHE A 252 -13.64 3.41 12.08
CA PHE A 252 -14.82 2.88 11.40
C PHE A 252 -16.11 3.66 11.70
N HIS A 253 -16.22 4.24 12.90
CA HIS A 253 -17.49 4.80 13.39
C HIS A 253 -17.64 6.30 13.12
N SER A 254 -16.67 6.93 12.45
CA SER A 254 -16.75 8.33 12.11
C SER A 254 -16.43 8.60 10.65
N PHE A 255 -16.94 9.71 10.16
CA PHE A 255 -16.57 10.24 8.86
C PHE A 255 -16.53 11.77 8.90
N LYS A 256 -15.81 12.32 7.95
CA LYS A 256 -15.64 13.77 7.81
C LYS A 256 -16.96 14.45 7.48
N ASN A 257 -17.07 15.73 7.81
CA ASN A 257 -18.14 16.53 7.25
C ASN A 257 -17.88 16.79 5.74
N LYS A 258 -18.94 17.17 5.05
CA LYS A 258 -18.91 17.39 3.60
C LYS A 258 -17.90 18.46 3.21
N GLU A 259 -17.84 19.56 3.95
CA GLU A 259 -16.99 20.71 3.69
C GLU A 259 -15.50 20.35 3.76
N ALA A 260 -15.12 19.46 4.69
CA ALA A 260 -13.76 18.97 4.79
C ALA A 260 -13.37 18.14 3.55
N LEU A 261 -14.22 17.20 3.14
CA LEU A 261 -13.98 16.38 1.93
C LEU A 261 -13.97 17.24 0.66
N GLU A 262 -14.90 18.19 0.52
CA GLU A 262 -14.91 19.15 -0.60
C GLU A 262 -13.62 19.99 -0.64
N TYR A 263 -13.20 20.52 0.51
CA TYR A 263 -11.95 21.27 0.59
C TYR A 263 -10.75 20.44 0.13
N GLU A 264 -10.64 19.22 0.61
CA GLU A 264 -9.54 18.31 0.28
C GLU A 264 -9.55 17.96 -1.22
N CYS A 265 -10.69 17.53 -1.77
CA CYS A 265 -10.82 17.20 -3.20
C CYS A 265 -10.60 18.43 -4.11
N PHE A 266 -11.15 19.59 -3.76
CA PHE A 266 -10.96 20.80 -4.58
C PHE A 266 -9.52 21.30 -4.53
N ARG A 267 -8.81 21.07 -3.43
CA ARG A 267 -7.36 21.32 -3.38
C ARG A 267 -6.59 20.38 -4.30
N MET A 268 -6.99 19.10 -4.38
CA MET A 268 -6.39 18.15 -5.34
C MET A 268 -6.58 18.65 -6.76
N LEU A 269 -7.81 19.01 -7.17
CA LEU A 269 -8.10 19.57 -8.49
C LEU A 269 -7.30 20.85 -8.78
N ALA A 270 -7.21 21.77 -7.82
CA ALA A 270 -6.45 23.03 -7.97
C ALA A 270 -4.95 22.80 -8.23
N TYR A 271 -4.43 21.63 -7.91
CA TYR A 271 -3.05 21.20 -8.23
C TYR A 271 -2.99 20.25 -9.44
N ASN A 272 -4.06 20.18 -10.23
CA ASN A 272 -4.17 19.28 -11.39
C ASN A 272 -3.97 17.79 -11.01
N SER A 273 -4.45 17.41 -9.84
CA SER A 273 -4.45 16.02 -9.37
C SER A 273 -5.82 15.39 -9.56
N LYS A 274 -5.84 14.12 -9.90
CA LYS A 274 -7.05 13.31 -9.77
C LYS A 274 -7.37 13.11 -8.29
N CYS A 275 -8.65 12.88 -7.96
CA CYS A 275 -9.11 12.71 -6.59
C CYS A 275 -9.49 11.25 -6.31
N LEU A 276 -9.08 10.76 -5.16
CA LEU A 276 -9.53 9.50 -4.58
C LEU A 276 -9.93 9.70 -3.13
N ILE A 277 -11.03 9.08 -2.71
CA ILE A 277 -11.46 9.04 -1.31
C ILE A 277 -11.41 7.59 -0.85
N GLY A 278 -10.55 7.33 0.13
CA GLY A 278 -10.42 6.02 0.74
C GLY A 278 -11.52 5.74 1.76
N ASP A 279 -12.01 4.51 1.76
CA ASP A 279 -12.92 3.95 2.73
C ASP A 279 -12.41 2.59 3.22
N GLN A 280 -12.92 2.13 4.33
CA GLN A 280 -12.80 0.77 4.82
C GLN A 280 -14.20 0.29 5.19
N LEU A 281 -14.56 -0.92 4.77
CA LEU A 281 -15.80 -1.55 5.24
C LEU A 281 -15.81 -1.67 6.76
N ASP A 282 -16.97 -1.50 7.36
CA ASP A 282 -17.15 -1.79 8.78
C ASP A 282 -16.78 -3.26 9.08
N PRO A 283 -16.41 -3.61 10.35
CA PRO A 283 -15.99 -4.96 10.70
C PRO A 283 -17.00 -6.07 10.37
N ASP A 284 -18.27 -5.73 10.15
CA ASP A 284 -19.32 -6.66 9.69
C ASP A 284 -19.33 -6.84 8.15
N GLY A 285 -18.42 -6.18 7.44
CA GLY A 285 -18.24 -6.28 5.98
C GLY A 285 -19.29 -5.55 5.16
N LYS A 286 -20.09 -4.66 5.78
CA LYS A 286 -21.11 -3.88 5.07
C LYS A 286 -20.60 -2.50 4.66
N MET A 287 -21.07 -2.05 3.51
CA MET A 287 -20.92 -0.67 3.09
C MET A 287 -21.87 0.24 3.87
N SER A 288 -21.36 1.37 4.37
CA SER A 288 -22.19 2.39 4.99
C SER A 288 -22.84 3.26 3.91
N GLU A 289 -24.16 3.17 3.75
CA GLU A 289 -24.91 4.02 2.79
C GLU A 289 -24.66 5.51 3.07
N ALA A 290 -24.64 5.91 4.34
CA ALA A 290 -24.41 7.32 4.73
C ALA A 290 -23.01 7.83 4.26
N VAL A 291 -21.99 6.98 4.33
CA VAL A 291 -20.64 7.30 3.83
C VAL A 291 -20.65 7.47 2.31
N TYR A 292 -21.30 6.56 1.59
CA TYR A 292 -21.36 6.62 0.13
C TYR A 292 -22.26 7.74 -0.38
N ASP A 293 -23.31 8.12 0.33
CA ASP A 293 -24.11 9.31 0.04
C ASP A 293 -23.25 10.58 0.19
N LEU A 294 -22.46 10.66 1.26
CA LEU A 294 -21.52 11.76 1.48
C LEU A 294 -20.48 11.84 0.35
N ILE A 295 -19.76 10.73 0.08
CA ILE A 295 -18.75 10.65 -0.98
C ILE A 295 -19.37 11.00 -2.34
N GLY A 296 -20.52 10.43 -2.68
CA GLY A 296 -21.24 10.74 -3.91
C GLY A 296 -21.64 12.20 -4.03
N SER A 297 -22.01 12.85 -2.91
CA SER A 297 -22.31 14.28 -2.90
C SER A 297 -21.08 15.14 -3.24
N VAL A 298 -19.91 14.75 -2.76
CA VAL A 298 -18.64 15.44 -3.05
C VAL A 298 -18.19 15.19 -4.49
N TYR A 299 -18.24 13.95 -4.97
CA TYR A 299 -17.84 13.62 -6.34
C TYR A 299 -18.72 14.31 -7.39
N ARG A 300 -20.02 14.48 -7.16
CA ARG A 300 -20.87 15.30 -8.04
C ARG A 300 -20.39 16.75 -8.17
N GLU A 301 -19.76 17.31 -7.14
CA GLU A 301 -19.16 18.65 -7.21
C GLU A 301 -17.75 18.61 -7.85
N VAL A 302 -17.00 17.54 -7.66
CA VAL A 302 -15.71 17.30 -8.34
C VAL A 302 -15.92 17.22 -9.86
N GLU A 303 -16.87 16.39 -10.34
CA GLU A 303 -17.20 16.23 -11.75
C GLU A 303 -17.52 17.55 -12.46
N LYS A 304 -18.23 18.47 -11.79
CA LYS A 304 -18.50 19.80 -12.33
C LYS A 304 -17.26 20.67 -12.52
N LYS A 305 -16.17 20.36 -11.81
CA LYS A 305 -14.93 21.14 -11.77
C LYS A 305 -13.80 20.51 -12.60
N GLU A 306 -13.92 19.24 -12.98
CA GLU A 306 -12.91 18.54 -13.79
C GLU A 306 -12.56 19.23 -15.14
N PRO A 307 -13.48 19.92 -15.81
CA PRO A 307 -13.15 20.62 -17.06
C PRO A 307 -12.20 21.83 -16.92
N TRP A 308 -11.93 22.29 -15.71
CA TRP A 308 -11.08 23.47 -15.40
C TRP A 308 -9.64 23.09 -15.12
#